data_340a4b6b186473079429116c9c628d30
#
_entry.id   340a4b6b186473079429116c9c628d30
#
_cell.length_a   1.000
_cell.length_b   1.000
_cell.length_c   1.000
_cell.angle_alpha   90.00
_cell.angle_beta   90.00
_cell.angle_gamma   90.00
#
_symmetry.space_group_name_H-M   'P 1'
#
loop_
_entity.id
_entity.type
_entity.pdbx_description
1 polymer ?
#
loop_
_entity_poly.entity_id
_entity_poly.type
_entity_poly.pdbx_seq_one_letter_code
_entity_poly.pdbx_strand_id
1 'polypeptide(L)'
;MRTLEEIKDCILSDLSQRMSQSGIMFRIFGRAKSLRSLEHKMQIKGDKYRAGAKIQDMIGVRIVLYFSEDVEAMEMFLCGGDLVDRSVDTPDVSTFQPQRLNLVKKIPEKYVQEFREALPEAYAPYLDDTYEIQIRTVFSEGWHEVEHDLRYKCKEDWDGCDSYSRQLNGVFATLETAQWSMGAIFHEMAQKNLVTGNYHAMLRNKLLLRFADDDLSEELKDYLDNHADIARQLSQTDRMVFVMALLSHENAIPLSYDNVVFLINRIDIMDEGLKKLESPAFQKAFERFVRN
;
A
#
# COMPACT_ATOMS: atom_id res chain seq x y z
N MET A 1 14.04 24.63 -12.32
CA MET A 1 13.59 24.60 -10.91
C MET A 1 12.20 24.01 -10.89
N ARG A 2 12.00 22.90 -10.20
CA ARG A 2 10.69 22.24 -10.11
C ARG A 2 9.79 22.96 -9.12
N THR A 3 8.50 22.98 -9.42
CA THR A 3 7.45 23.41 -8.50
C THR A 3 7.13 22.30 -7.47
N LEU A 4 6.41 22.63 -6.39
CA LEU A 4 5.92 21.62 -5.43
C LEU A 4 5.06 20.55 -6.11
N GLU A 5 4.26 20.91 -7.12
CA GLU A 5 3.46 19.98 -7.90
C GLU A 5 4.35 19.01 -8.69
N GLU A 6 5.38 19.50 -9.36
CA GLU A 6 6.30 18.63 -10.10
C GLU A 6 7.11 17.71 -9.19
N ILE A 7 7.52 18.18 -8.00
CA ILE A 7 8.21 17.34 -7.00
C ILE A 7 7.25 16.25 -6.48
N LYS A 8 6.01 16.62 -6.18
CA LYS A 8 4.95 15.66 -5.82
C LYS A 8 4.80 14.59 -6.90
N ASP A 9 4.73 14.98 -8.18
CA ASP A 9 4.57 14.04 -9.29
C ASP A 9 5.77 13.10 -9.43
N CYS A 10 6.98 13.58 -9.18
CA CYS A 10 8.17 12.74 -9.11
C CYS A 10 8.09 11.71 -7.98
N ILE A 11 7.69 12.13 -6.78
CA ILE A 11 7.53 11.22 -5.62
C ILE A 11 6.45 10.17 -5.91
N LEU A 12 5.31 10.58 -6.47
CA LEU A 12 4.25 9.65 -6.87
C LEU A 12 4.73 8.63 -7.90
N SER A 13 5.50 9.08 -8.90
CA SER A 13 6.05 8.20 -9.93
C SER A 13 7.01 7.17 -9.34
N ASP A 14 7.94 7.60 -8.48
CA ASP A 14 8.92 6.72 -7.82
C ASP A 14 8.20 5.65 -6.97
N LEU A 15 7.23 6.05 -6.15
CA LEU A 15 6.44 5.12 -5.33
C LEU A 15 5.58 4.18 -6.19
N SER A 16 4.87 4.72 -7.18
CA SER A 16 4.01 3.93 -8.08
C SER A 16 4.79 2.88 -8.85
N GLN A 17 5.99 3.23 -9.33
CA GLN A 17 6.85 2.28 -10.04
C GLN A 17 7.23 1.10 -9.15
N ARG A 18 7.70 1.36 -7.94
CA ARG A 18 8.10 0.30 -6.99
C ARG A 18 6.91 -0.58 -6.60
N MET A 19 5.77 0.04 -6.26
CA MET A 19 4.56 -0.70 -5.89
C MET A 19 4.01 -1.54 -7.05
N SER A 20 4.04 -1.03 -8.29
CA SER A 20 3.57 -1.76 -9.46
C SER A 20 4.37 -3.03 -9.73
N GLN A 21 5.66 -3.05 -9.38
CA GLN A 21 6.52 -4.23 -9.52
C GLN A 21 6.12 -5.40 -8.61
N SER A 22 5.46 -5.11 -7.48
CA SER A 22 4.99 -6.14 -6.56
C SER A 22 3.64 -6.79 -6.95
N GLY A 23 2.96 -6.24 -7.96
CA GLY A 23 1.64 -6.70 -8.38
C GLY A 23 0.50 -6.36 -7.40
N ILE A 24 0.77 -5.70 -6.28
CA ILE A 24 -0.26 -5.24 -5.34
C ILE A 24 -1.29 -4.38 -6.06
N MET A 25 -2.56 -4.53 -5.70
CA MET A 25 -3.64 -3.70 -6.23
C MET A 25 -3.76 -2.42 -5.41
N PHE A 26 -3.42 -1.29 -6.02
CA PHE A 26 -3.45 0.00 -5.37
C PHE A 26 -3.90 1.13 -6.30
N ARG A 27 -4.21 2.27 -5.69
CA ARG A 27 -4.26 3.59 -6.32
C ARG A 27 -3.38 4.53 -5.51
N ILE A 28 -2.76 5.50 -6.16
CA ILE A 28 -1.94 6.50 -5.50
C ILE A 28 -2.36 7.89 -5.98
N PHE A 29 -2.50 8.81 -5.04
CA PHE A 29 -2.84 10.20 -5.29
C PHE A 29 -1.87 11.09 -4.53
N GLY A 30 -1.69 12.31 -5.00
CA GLY A 30 -0.91 13.29 -4.29
C GLY A 30 -1.46 14.69 -4.49
N ARG A 31 -1.19 15.53 -3.51
CA ARG A 31 -1.48 16.96 -3.59
C ARG A 31 -0.32 17.76 -3.02
N ALA A 32 0.02 18.87 -3.67
CA ALA A 32 0.80 19.91 -3.04
C ALA A 32 -0.14 20.91 -2.35
N LYS A 33 0.22 21.33 -1.14
CA LYS A 33 -0.57 22.29 -0.38
C LYS A 33 -0.49 23.67 -1.01
N SER A 34 -1.64 24.26 -1.34
CA SER A 34 -1.71 25.62 -1.85
C SER A 34 -1.32 26.64 -0.77
N LEU A 35 -0.83 27.81 -1.20
CA LEU A 35 -0.51 28.92 -0.30
C LEU A 35 -1.73 29.30 0.56
N ARG A 36 -2.92 29.37 -0.02
CA ARG A 36 -4.18 29.64 0.70
C ARG A 36 -4.43 28.62 1.82
N SER A 37 -4.19 27.33 1.55
CA SER A 37 -4.37 26.27 2.56
C SER A 37 -3.31 26.37 3.67
N LEU A 38 -2.09 26.79 3.33
CA LEU A 38 -1.02 27.04 4.30
C LEU A 38 -1.37 28.22 5.20
N GLU A 39 -1.81 29.35 4.62
CA GLU A 39 -2.25 30.55 5.34
C GLU A 39 -3.38 30.23 6.31
N HIS A 40 -4.40 29.50 5.85
CA HIS A 40 -5.52 29.08 6.70
C HIS A 40 -5.05 28.18 7.87
N LYS A 41 -4.14 27.24 7.61
CA LYS A 41 -3.54 26.40 8.65
C LYS A 41 -2.77 27.23 9.68
N MET A 42 -2.04 28.25 9.22
CA MET A 42 -1.32 29.18 10.10
C MET A 42 -2.26 30.09 10.90
N GLN A 43 -3.42 30.46 10.37
CA GLN A 43 -4.42 31.23 11.11
C GLN A 43 -5.03 30.41 12.26
N ILE A 44 -5.36 29.13 12.01
CA ILE A 44 -6.03 28.27 13.01
C ILE A 44 -5.04 27.72 14.04
N LYS A 45 -3.85 27.29 13.60
CA LYS A 45 -2.88 26.54 14.42
C LYS A 45 -1.52 27.24 14.54
N GLY A 46 -1.45 28.52 14.20
CA GLY A 46 -0.18 29.27 14.14
C GLY A 46 0.60 29.28 15.44
N ASP A 47 -0.06 29.31 16.60
CA ASP A 47 0.60 29.30 17.90
C ASP A 47 1.38 28.02 18.14
N LYS A 48 0.86 26.86 17.68
CA LYS A 48 1.58 25.58 17.71
C LYS A 48 2.90 25.65 16.92
N TYR A 49 2.87 26.27 15.75
CA TYR A 49 4.04 26.36 14.87
C TYR A 49 5.04 27.40 15.35
N ARG A 50 4.56 28.52 15.92
CA ARG A 50 5.40 29.54 16.58
C ARG A 50 6.08 28.97 17.84
N ALA A 51 5.46 27.99 18.51
CA ALA A 51 6.03 27.29 19.64
C ALA A 51 7.06 26.20 19.26
N GLY A 52 7.39 26.06 17.97
CA GLY A 52 8.46 25.17 17.48
C GLY A 52 8.01 23.91 16.74
N ALA A 53 6.70 23.63 16.66
CA ALA A 53 6.23 22.55 15.79
C ALA A 53 6.44 22.90 14.32
N LYS A 54 6.58 21.87 13.47
CA LYS A 54 6.76 22.05 12.02
C LYS A 54 5.53 21.59 11.24
N ILE A 55 5.31 22.21 10.09
CA ILE A 55 4.34 21.78 9.10
C ILE A 55 5.04 20.75 8.20
N GLN A 56 4.54 19.53 8.18
CA GLN A 56 5.17 18.36 7.57
C GLN A 56 4.40 17.84 6.34
N ASP A 57 3.31 18.51 5.97
CA ASP A 57 2.35 18.10 4.95
C ASP A 57 2.24 19.06 3.77
N MET A 58 3.35 19.69 3.36
CA MET A 58 3.39 20.52 2.14
C MET A 58 3.14 19.69 0.88
N ILE A 59 3.58 18.43 0.90
CA ILE A 59 3.19 17.40 -0.05
C ILE A 59 2.49 16.28 0.74
N GLY A 60 1.29 15.92 0.31
CA GLY A 60 0.53 14.79 0.83
C GLY A 60 0.38 13.72 -0.24
N VAL A 61 0.71 12.48 0.10
CA VAL A 61 0.53 11.30 -0.74
C VAL A 61 -0.53 10.43 -0.09
N ARG A 62 -1.43 9.84 -0.88
CA ARG A 62 -2.42 8.89 -0.42
C ARG A 62 -2.31 7.61 -1.21
N ILE A 63 -2.08 6.50 -0.51
CA ILE A 63 -2.04 5.15 -1.05
C ILE A 63 -3.30 4.44 -0.62
N VAL A 64 -4.10 4.00 -1.61
CA VAL A 64 -5.36 3.29 -1.39
C VAL A 64 -5.19 1.86 -1.87
N LEU A 65 -5.20 0.93 -0.93
CA LEU A 65 -5.02 -0.50 -1.15
C LEU A 65 -6.39 -1.19 -1.31
N TYR A 66 -6.45 -2.24 -2.12
CA TYR A 66 -7.70 -2.95 -2.35
C TYR A 66 -7.99 -3.98 -1.24
N PHE A 67 -6.95 -4.50 -0.58
CA PHE A 67 -7.06 -5.48 0.49
C PHE A 67 -6.42 -4.95 1.77
N SER A 68 -7.04 -5.23 2.92
CA SER A 68 -6.51 -4.84 4.24
C SER A 68 -5.20 -5.54 4.58
N GLU A 69 -5.00 -6.74 4.07
CA GLU A 69 -3.78 -7.54 4.26
C GLU A 69 -2.54 -6.84 3.70
N ASP A 70 -2.72 -5.92 2.74
CA ASP A 70 -1.62 -5.16 2.14
C ASP A 70 -1.18 -3.96 2.98
N VAL A 71 -1.97 -3.53 3.96
CA VAL A 71 -1.68 -2.33 4.77
C VAL A 71 -0.39 -2.52 5.57
N GLU A 72 -0.23 -3.66 6.23
CA GLU A 72 0.96 -3.97 7.02
C GLU A 72 2.22 -4.11 6.13
N ALA A 73 2.11 -4.82 5.00
CA ALA A 73 3.21 -4.93 4.04
C ALA A 73 3.63 -3.56 3.50
N MET A 74 2.65 -2.72 3.18
CA MET A 74 2.92 -1.37 2.68
C MET A 74 3.54 -0.49 3.77
N GLU A 75 3.08 -0.59 5.02
CA GLU A 75 3.69 0.11 6.14
C GLU A 75 5.15 -0.31 6.31
N MET A 76 5.43 -1.61 6.39
CA MET A 76 6.80 -2.13 6.53
C MET A 76 7.71 -1.67 5.39
N PHE A 77 7.21 -1.70 4.16
CA PHE A 77 7.93 -1.22 2.98
C PHE A 77 8.29 0.27 3.07
N LEU A 78 7.38 1.09 3.60
CA LEU A 78 7.57 2.54 3.71
C LEU A 78 8.33 2.96 4.97
N CYS A 79 8.40 2.13 6.01
CA CYS A 79 9.14 2.39 7.25
C CYS A 79 10.66 2.19 7.08
N GLY A 80 11.25 2.83 6.06
CA GLY A 80 12.71 2.87 5.85
C GLY A 80 13.41 3.97 6.65
N GLY A 81 14.72 4.12 6.47
CA GLY A 81 15.56 5.07 7.21
C GLY A 81 15.25 6.57 7.02
N ASP A 82 14.35 6.92 6.13
CA ASP A 82 13.83 8.27 5.88
C ASP A 82 12.49 8.56 6.61
N LEU A 83 11.98 7.62 7.41
CA LEU A 83 10.81 7.82 8.27
C LEU A 83 11.15 8.79 9.41
N VAL A 84 10.29 9.81 9.57
CA VAL A 84 10.41 10.85 10.61
C VAL A 84 9.39 10.62 11.73
N ASP A 85 8.16 10.30 11.35
CA ASP A 85 7.07 10.10 12.30
C ASP A 85 6.06 9.07 11.77
N ARG A 86 5.38 8.40 12.68
CA ARG A 86 4.33 7.43 12.44
C ARG A 86 3.17 7.70 13.39
N SER A 87 2.01 7.94 12.85
CA SER A 87 0.81 8.04 13.64
C SER A 87 -0.25 7.05 13.16
N VAL A 88 -0.84 6.36 14.13
CA VAL A 88 -2.01 5.51 13.92
C VAL A 88 -3.11 6.08 14.80
N ASP A 89 -4.18 6.54 14.17
CA ASP A 89 -5.39 6.87 14.92
C ASP A 89 -5.98 5.57 15.45
N THR A 90 -5.72 5.27 16.71
CA THR A 90 -6.32 4.11 17.38
C THR A 90 -7.71 4.54 17.83
N PRO A 91 -8.78 3.96 17.25
CA PRO A 91 -10.13 4.28 17.72
C PRO A 91 -10.31 3.82 19.16
N ASP A 92 -11.13 4.54 19.92
CA ASP A 92 -11.64 4.05 21.20
C ASP A 92 -12.35 2.71 20.96
N VAL A 93 -12.10 1.73 21.82
CA VAL A 93 -12.71 0.38 21.75
C VAL A 93 -14.24 0.43 21.68
N SER A 94 -14.85 1.51 22.17
CA SER A 94 -16.30 1.76 22.15
C SER A 94 -16.82 2.41 20.85
N THR A 95 -15.94 2.84 19.94
CA THR A 95 -16.36 3.58 18.74
C THR A 95 -15.76 2.97 17.47
N PHE A 96 -16.62 2.72 16.48
CA PHE A 96 -16.16 2.37 15.15
C PHE A 96 -15.66 3.64 14.45
N GLN A 97 -14.34 3.76 14.34
CA GLN A 97 -13.67 4.80 13.58
C GLN A 97 -12.57 4.17 12.72
N PRO A 98 -12.33 4.67 11.51
CA PRO A 98 -11.29 4.10 10.65
C PRO A 98 -9.91 4.29 11.29
N GLN A 99 -9.13 3.23 11.27
CA GLN A 99 -7.70 3.34 11.55
C GLN A 99 -7.06 4.17 10.43
N ARG A 100 -6.42 5.26 10.82
CA ARG A 100 -5.69 6.13 9.91
C ARG A 100 -4.20 5.89 10.14
N LEU A 101 -3.57 5.24 9.20
CA LEU A 101 -2.12 5.12 9.22
C LEU A 101 -1.53 6.27 8.40
N ASN A 102 -0.79 7.13 9.08
CA ASN A 102 -0.08 8.24 8.46
C ASN A 102 1.41 8.12 8.78
N LEU A 103 2.22 8.27 7.77
CA LEU A 103 3.67 8.28 7.85
C LEU A 103 4.19 9.64 7.41
N VAL A 104 5.15 10.19 8.12
CA VAL A 104 5.89 11.38 7.71
C VAL A 104 7.28 10.94 7.30
N LYS A 105 7.65 11.23 6.06
CA LYS A 105 8.94 10.86 5.48
C LYS A 105 9.72 12.09 5.05
N LYS A 106 11.05 11.99 5.06
CA LYS A 106 11.90 13.03 4.49
C LYS A 106 11.69 13.10 2.98
N ILE A 107 11.72 14.31 2.44
CA ILE A 107 11.80 14.52 0.98
C ILE A 107 13.05 13.78 0.49
N PRO A 108 12.97 12.98 -0.59
CA PRO A 108 14.15 12.30 -1.14
C PRO A 108 15.28 13.29 -1.44
N GLU A 109 16.52 12.94 -1.06
CA GLU A 109 17.66 13.85 -1.09
C GLU A 109 17.84 14.54 -2.46
N LYS A 110 17.56 13.82 -3.54
CA LYS A 110 17.61 14.32 -4.92
C LYS A 110 16.63 15.48 -5.21
N TYR A 111 15.64 15.72 -4.34
CA TYR A 111 14.63 16.77 -4.50
C TYR A 111 14.66 17.83 -3.40
N VAL A 112 15.43 17.66 -2.32
CA VAL A 112 15.42 18.54 -1.13
C VAL A 112 15.72 19.99 -1.48
N GLN A 113 16.73 20.24 -2.31
CA GLN A 113 17.09 21.60 -2.68
C GLN A 113 15.96 22.28 -3.46
N GLU A 114 15.43 21.64 -4.49
CA GLU A 114 14.33 22.19 -5.29
C GLU A 114 13.06 22.36 -4.46
N PHE A 115 12.81 21.44 -3.53
CA PHE A 115 11.68 21.52 -2.58
C PHE A 115 11.78 22.79 -1.73
N ARG A 116 12.94 23.07 -1.12
CA ARG A 116 13.17 24.27 -0.31
C ARG A 116 13.00 25.54 -1.13
N GLU A 117 13.52 25.57 -2.35
CA GLU A 117 13.41 26.71 -3.27
C GLU A 117 11.96 26.97 -3.73
N ALA A 118 11.12 25.91 -3.77
CA ALA A 118 9.70 26.00 -4.13
C ALA A 118 8.80 26.43 -2.96
N LEU A 119 9.31 26.44 -1.72
CA LEU A 119 8.55 26.83 -0.53
C LEU A 119 8.38 28.35 -0.45
N PRO A 120 7.22 28.85 0.08
CA PRO A 120 7.04 30.27 0.33
C PRO A 120 8.01 30.77 1.40
N GLU A 121 8.87 31.72 1.06
CA GLU A 121 9.95 32.24 1.92
C GLU A 121 9.43 32.73 3.29
N ALA A 122 8.29 33.39 3.32
CA ALA A 122 7.66 33.90 4.54
C ALA A 122 7.29 32.81 5.55
N TYR A 123 7.11 31.55 5.09
CA TYR A 123 6.73 30.41 5.93
C TYR A 123 7.87 29.39 6.12
N ALA A 124 8.99 29.56 5.44
CA ALA A 124 10.12 28.64 5.52
C ALA A 124 10.54 28.26 6.95
N PRO A 125 10.56 29.17 7.96
CA PRO A 125 10.89 28.81 9.34
C PRO A 125 9.93 27.82 9.99
N TYR A 126 8.71 27.68 9.48
CA TYR A 126 7.65 26.80 10.02
C TYR A 126 7.50 25.50 9.26
N LEU A 127 8.19 25.35 8.14
CA LEU A 127 8.10 24.17 7.26
C LEU A 127 9.23 23.18 7.56
N ASP A 128 8.98 21.92 7.25
CA ASP A 128 9.96 20.83 7.36
C ASP A 128 10.19 20.19 6.00
N ASP A 129 11.38 19.62 5.77
CA ASP A 129 11.73 18.93 4.53
C ASP A 129 11.12 17.52 4.50
N THR A 130 9.79 17.46 4.65
CA THR A 130 9.03 16.22 4.77
C THR A 130 7.79 16.22 3.91
N TYR A 131 7.25 15.03 3.71
CA TYR A 131 5.94 14.82 3.11
C TYR A 131 5.17 13.75 3.90
N GLU A 132 3.84 13.84 3.84
CA GLU A 132 2.95 12.91 4.52
C GLU A 132 2.49 11.82 3.55
N ILE A 133 2.50 10.56 4.00
CA ILE A 133 1.86 9.43 3.31
C ILE A 133 0.70 8.94 4.16
N GLN A 134 -0.48 8.89 3.56
CA GLN A 134 -1.68 8.30 4.17
C GLN A 134 -1.97 6.95 3.51
N ILE A 135 -2.03 5.88 4.31
CA ILE A 135 -2.37 4.54 3.84
C ILE A 135 -3.81 4.25 4.22
N ARG A 136 -4.60 3.83 3.25
CA ARG A 136 -6.04 3.53 3.38
C ARG A 136 -6.39 2.27 2.59
N THR A 137 -7.55 1.70 2.87
CA THR A 137 -8.18 0.74 1.96
C THR A 137 -9.27 1.42 1.14
N VAL A 138 -9.65 0.81 0.04
CA VAL A 138 -10.71 1.31 -0.87
C VAL A 138 -12.03 1.57 -0.10
N PHE A 139 -12.38 0.72 0.86
CA PHE A 139 -13.60 0.88 1.66
C PHE A 139 -13.49 2.00 2.68
N SER A 140 -12.36 2.07 3.37
CA SER A 140 -12.12 3.12 4.37
C SER A 140 -11.97 4.49 3.72
N GLU A 141 -11.37 4.56 2.53
CA GLU A 141 -11.17 5.82 1.80
C GLU A 141 -12.49 6.47 1.41
N GLY A 142 -13.41 5.71 0.79
CA GLY A 142 -14.70 6.26 0.36
C GLY A 142 -15.53 6.82 1.53
N TRP A 143 -15.58 6.09 2.64
CA TRP A 143 -16.26 6.57 3.84
C TRP A 143 -15.58 7.80 4.43
N HIS A 144 -14.24 7.79 4.45
CA HIS A 144 -13.46 8.86 5.06
C HIS A 144 -13.60 10.19 4.34
N GLU A 145 -13.64 10.19 3.00
CA GLU A 145 -13.87 11.41 2.22
C GLU A 145 -15.24 12.00 2.53
N VAL A 146 -16.29 11.16 2.61
CA VAL A 146 -17.64 11.60 2.98
C VAL A 146 -17.69 12.14 4.40
N GLU A 147 -17.13 11.41 5.36
CA GLU A 147 -17.08 11.82 6.77
C GLU A 147 -16.32 13.14 6.95
N HIS A 148 -15.16 13.25 6.31
CA HIS A 148 -14.32 14.43 6.42
C HIS A 148 -14.99 15.69 5.87
N ASP A 149 -15.62 15.60 4.71
CA ASP A 149 -16.18 16.78 4.05
C ASP A 149 -17.57 17.15 4.56
N LEU A 150 -18.39 16.18 4.95
CA LEU A 150 -19.77 16.41 5.34
C LEU A 150 -20.03 16.34 6.85
N ARG A 151 -19.09 15.87 7.68
CA ARG A 151 -19.20 15.85 9.13
C ARG A 151 -18.06 16.59 9.81
N TYR A 152 -16.80 16.18 9.56
CA TYR A 152 -15.66 16.76 10.27
C TYR A 152 -15.47 18.26 10.01
N LYS A 153 -15.63 18.69 8.76
CA LYS A 153 -15.55 20.12 8.37
C LYS A 153 -16.81 20.91 8.77
N CYS A 154 -17.93 20.24 8.92
CA CYS A 154 -19.25 20.83 9.18
C CYS A 154 -19.78 20.43 10.57
N LYS A 155 -18.93 20.44 11.60
CA LYS A 155 -19.29 19.97 12.95
C LYS A 155 -20.53 20.62 13.51
N GLU A 156 -20.71 21.90 13.25
CA GLU A 156 -21.86 22.68 13.74
C GLU A 156 -23.19 22.16 13.18
N ASP A 157 -23.20 21.63 11.96
CA ASP A 157 -24.39 21.04 11.33
C ASP A 157 -24.80 19.71 12.00
N TRP A 158 -23.91 19.12 12.79
CA TRP A 158 -24.11 17.84 13.46
C TRP A 158 -24.43 17.97 14.94
N ASP A 159 -24.55 19.18 15.48
CA ASP A 159 -24.93 19.43 16.87
C ASP A 159 -26.34 18.90 17.11
N GLY A 160 -26.50 18.05 18.14
CA GLY A 160 -27.77 17.37 18.46
C GLY A 160 -28.14 16.23 17.50
N CYS A 161 -27.25 15.84 16.57
CA CYS A 161 -27.48 14.80 15.57
C CYS A 161 -26.81 13.45 15.92
N ASP A 162 -26.71 13.10 17.20
CA ASP A 162 -26.00 11.90 17.71
C ASP A 162 -26.47 10.59 17.07
N SER A 163 -27.81 10.46 16.84
CA SER A 163 -28.36 9.26 16.19
C SER A 163 -27.90 9.09 14.75
N TYR A 164 -27.74 10.18 14.00
CA TYR A 164 -27.22 10.16 12.62
C TYR A 164 -25.72 9.91 12.62
N SER A 165 -24.97 10.50 13.55
CA SER A 165 -23.54 10.21 13.75
C SER A 165 -23.30 8.73 14.03
N ARG A 166 -24.14 8.13 14.89
CA ARG A 166 -24.09 6.68 15.16
C ARG A 166 -24.40 5.83 13.91
N GLN A 167 -25.39 6.23 13.12
CA GLN A 167 -25.72 5.54 11.88
C GLN A 167 -24.57 5.60 10.87
N LEU A 168 -23.95 6.78 10.70
CA LEU A 168 -22.79 6.93 9.82
C LEU A 168 -21.60 6.07 10.27
N ASN A 169 -21.34 5.97 11.58
CA ASN A 169 -20.33 5.05 12.13
C ASN A 169 -20.71 3.57 11.89
N GLY A 170 -22.02 3.24 11.95
CA GLY A 170 -22.52 1.90 11.61
C GLY A 170 -22.26 1.50 10.15
N VAL A 171 -22.36 2.47 9.23
CA VAL A 171 -21.97 2.23 7.82
C VAL A 171 -20.49 1.85 7.73
N PHE A 172 -19.61 2.52 8.47
CA PHE A 172 -18.19 2.17 8.49
C PHE A 172 -17.95 0.73 8.99
N ALA A 173 -18.60 0.32 10.09
CA ALA A 173 -18.51 -1.05 10.60
C ALA A 173 -18.96 -2.10 9.57
N THR A 174 -19.98 -1.76 8.77
CA THR A 174 -20.44 -2.62 7.66
C THR A 174 -19.39 -2.74 6.56
N LEU A 175 -18.71 -1.65 6.23
CA LEU A 175 -17.63 -1.64 5.24
C LEU A 175 -16.41 -2.46 5.69
N GLU A 176 -16.03 -2.38 6.98
CA GLU A 176 -14.97 -3.23 7.55
C GLU A 176 -15.35 -4.72 7.46
N THR A 177 -16.58 -5.07 7.85
CA THR A 177 -17.07 -6.44 7.76
C THR A 177 -17.08 -6.94 6.31
N ALA A 178 -17.52 -6.10 5.38
CA ALA A 178 -17.51 -6.43 3.95
C ALA A 178 -16.09 -6.68 3.41
N GLN A 179 -15.12 -5.89 3.85
CA GLN A 179 -13.70 -6.06 3.48
C GLN A 179 -13.14 -7.40 3.96
N TRP A 180 -13.40 -7.78 5.21
CA TRP A 180 -12.99 -9.08 5.75
C TRP A 180 -13.67 -10.25 5.05
N SER A 181 -14.98 -10.12 4.78
CA SER A 181 -15.74 -11.13 4.05
C SER A 181 -15.20 -11.35 2.64
N MET A 182 -14.78 -10.27 1.97
CA MET A 182 -14.16 -10.36 0.64
C MET A 182 -12.85 -11.16 0.66
N GLY A 183 -11.97 -10.92 1.64
CA GLY A 183 -10.73 -11.69 1.82
C GLY A 183 -11.02 -13.17 2.07
N ALA A 184 -11.98 -13.49 2.95
CA ALA A 184 -12.39 -14.86 3.24
C ALA A 184 -12.89 -15.61 1.99
N ILE A 185 -13.69 -14.96 1.14
CA ILE A 185 -14.19 -15.55 -0.12
C ILE A 185 -13.02 -15.94 -1.03
N PHE A 186 -12.03 -15.08 -1.22
CA PHE A 186 -10.87 -15.40 -2.06
C PHE A 186 -10.02 -16.52 -1.46
N HIS A 187 -9.87 -16.55 -0.15
CA HIS A 187 -9.18 -17.64 0.52
C HIS A 187 -9.88 -19.00 0.32
N GLU A 188 -11.21 -19.05 0.47
CA GLU A 188 -12.00 -20.26 0.19
C GLU A 188 -11.91 -20.67 -1.29
N MET A 189 -11.95 -19.70 -2.21
CA MET A 189 -11.76 -19.97 -3.64
C MET A 189 -10.38 -20.55 -3.94
N ALA A 190 -9.33 -20.08 -3.29
CA ALA A 190 -7.98 -20.64 -3.45
C ALA A 190 -7.96 -22.11 -3.05
N GLN A 191 -8.57 -22.46 -1.92
CA GLN A 191 -8.65 -23.86 -1.46
C GLN A 191 -9.46 -24.75 -2.43
N LYS A 192 -10.60 -24.25 -2.92
CA LYS A 192 -11.40 -24.95 -3.92
C LYS A 192 -10.59 -25.21 -5.21
N ASN A 193 -9.88 -24.20 -5.69
CA ASN A 193 -9.07 -24.30 -6.90
C ASN A 193 -7.88 -25.26 -6.75
N LEU A 194 -7.26 -25.32 -5.56
CA LEU A 194 -6.25 -26.32 -5.24
C LEU A 194 -6.80 -27.75 -5.40
N VAL A 195 -7.99 -28.02 -4.82
CA VAL A 195 -8.61 -29.34 -4.87
C VAL A 195 -8.99 -29.75 -6.30
N THR A 196 -9.31 -28.80 -7.15
CA THR A 196 -9.71 -29.07 -8.56
C THR A 196 -8.54 -29.03 -9.56
N GLY A 197 -7.29 -28.85 -9.10
CA GLY A 197 -6.10 -28.73 -9.96
C GLY A 197 -6.04 -27.45 -10.77
N ASN A 198 -6.82 -26.43 -10.42
CA ASN A 198 -6.79 -25.14 -11.10
C ASN A 198 -5.76 -24.22 -10.43
N TYR A 199 -4.48 -24.50 -10.68
CA TYR A 199 -3.38 -23.88 -9.93
C TYR A 199 -3.20 -22.39 -10.20
N HIS A 200 -3.39 -21.91 -11.43
CA HIS A 200 -3.31 -20.46 -11.69
C HIS A 200 -4.40 -19.70 -10.94
N ALA A 201 -5.63 -20.22 -10.90
CA ALA A 201 -6.71 -19.61 -10.13
C ALA A 201 -6.47 -19.72 -8.62
N MET A 202 -5.87 -20.82 -8.16
CA MET A 202 -5.44 -20.96 -6.76
C MET A 202 -4.42 -19.88 -6.39
N LEU A 203 -3.37 -19.70 -7.18
CA LEU A 203 -2.33 -18.67 -6.95
C LEU A 203 -2.92 -17.25 -7.00
N ARG A 204 -3.79 -16.95 -7.98
CA ARG A 204 -4.45 -15.65 -8.10
C ARG A 204 -5.26 -15.31 -6.86
N ASN A 205 -6.06 -16.25 -6.39
CA ASN A 205 -6.93 -16.06 -5.22
C ASN A 205 -6.15 -16.09 -3.89
N LYS A 206 -5.03 -16.81 -3.83
CA LYS A 206 -4.17 -16.86 -2.65
C LYS A 206 -3.33 -15.59 -2.51
N LEU A 207 -2.73 -15.13 -3.61
CA LEU A 207 -1.78 -14.03 -3.56
C LEU A 207 -2.44 -12.66 -3.75
N LEU A 208 -3.64 -12.59 -4.34
CA LEU A 208 -4.38 -11.35 -4.58
C LEU A 208 -3.54 -10.29 -5.31
N LEU A 209 -2.74 -10.72 -6.28
CA LEU A 209 -1.86 -9.88 -7.08
C LEU A 209 -2.35 -9.76 -8.52
N ARG A 210 -1.83 -8.77 -9.23
CA ARG A 210 -1.96 -8.65 -10.69
C ARG A 210 -0.86 -9.45 -11.36
N PHE A 211 -1.27 -10.43 -12.16
CA PHE A 211 -0.35 -11.24 -12.96
C PHE A 211 -0.19 -10.66 -14.35
N ALA A 212 0.94 -10.96 -14.99
CA ALA A 212 1.29 -10.49 -16.32
C ALA A 212 0.74 -11.41 -17.44
N ASP A 213 0.31 -12.61 -17.09
CA ASP A 213 -0.23 -13.64 -17.98
C ASP A 213 -1.53 -14.24 -17.40
N ASP A 214 -2.15 -15.15 -18.14
CA ASP A 214 -3.45 -15.70 -17.78
C ASP A 214 -3.39 -17.13 -17.23
N ASP A 215 -2.27 -17.85 -17.42
CA ASP A 215 -2.16 -19.27 -17.05
C ASP A 215 -0.72 -19.70 -16.74
N LEU A 216 -0.58 -20.85 -16.08
CA LEU A 216 0.68 -21.59 -15.93
C LEU A 216 1.06 -22.33 -17.22
N SER A 217 2.37 -22.56 -17.41
CA SER A 217 2.83 -23.46 -18.46
C SER A 217 2.34 -24.89 -18.23
N GLU A 218 2.16 -25.63 -19.34
CA GLU A 218 1.75 -27.03 -19.25
C GLU A 218 2.75 -27.89 -18.45
N GLU A 219 4.05 -27.59 -18.58
CA GLU A 219 5.11 -28.28 -17.82
C GLU A 219 4.95 -28.12 -16.30
N LEU A 220 4.59 -26.90 -15.83
CA LEU A 220 4.32 -26.66 -14.43
C LEU A 220 3.00 -27.29 -13.97
N LYS A 221 1.96 -27.27 -14.80
CA LYS A 221 0.69 -27.96 -14.49
C LYS A 221 0.93 -29.46 -14.30
N ASP A 222 1.59 -30.10 -15.27
CA ASP A 222 1.93 -31.52 -15.21
C ASP A 222 2.78 -31.85 -13.98
N TYR A 223 3.72 -30.96 -13.63
CA TYR A 223 4.53 -31.14 -12.44
C TYR A 223 3.68 -31.11 -11.17
N LEU A 224 2.81 -30.11 -11.01
CA LEU A 224 1.97 -29.95 -9.83
C LEU A 224 0.91 -31.05 -9.72
N ASP A 225 0.40 -31.57 -10.84
CA ASP A 225 -0.53 -32.72 -10.85
C ASP A 225 0.14 -33.99 -10.32
N ASN A 226 1.44 -34.15 -10.57
CA ASN A 226 2.22 -35.31 -10.10
C ASN A 226 2.85 -35.09 -8.69
N HIS A 227 2.82 -33.86 -8.15
CA HIS A 227 3.40 -33.47 -6.86
C HIS A 227 2.41 -32.65 -6.01
N ALA A 228 1.35 -33.33 -5.57
CA ALA A 228 0.26 -32.67 -4.81
C ALA A 228 0.72 -32.04 -3.47
N ASP A 229 1.82 -32.51 -2.91
CA ASP A 229 2.45 -31.93 -1.73
C ASP A 229 3.05 -30.55 -2.04
N ILE A 230 3.70 -30.38 -3.20
CA ILE A 230 4.24 -29.10 -3.67
C ILE A 230 3.12 -28.11 -3.97
N ALA A 231 2.05 -28.56 -4.66
CA ALA A 231 0.87 -27.74 -4.90
C ALA A 231 0.24 -27.23 -3.58
N ARG A 232 0.22 -28.09 -2.55
CA ARG A 232 -0.24 -27.72 -1.20
C ARG A 232 0.68 -26.71 -0.54
N GLN A 233 2.00 -26.86 -0.62
CA GLN A 233 2.96 -25.90 -0.08
C GLN A 233 2.80 -24.53 -0.76
N LEU A 234 2.65 -24.48 -2.09
CA LEU A 234 2.33 -23.23 -2.82
C LEU A 234 1.06 -22.54 -2.28
N SER A 235 0.02 -23.31 -1.96
CA SER A 235 -1.23 -22.78 -1.38
C SER A 235 -1.06 -22.25 0.04
N GLN A 236 -0.04 -22.69 0.75
CA GLN A 236 0.28 -22.31 2.14
C GLN A 236 1.29 -21.17 2.24
N THR A 237 1.86 -20.74 1.12
CA THR A 237 2.82 -19.62 1.08
C THR A 237 2.31 -18.42 1.89
N ASP A 238 3.17 -17.90 2.74
CA ASP A 238 2.86 -16.66 3.45
C ASP A 238 2.89 -15.47 2.47
N ARG A 239 1.68 -14.92 2.23
CA ARG A 239 1.50 -13.79 1.30
C ARG A 239 2.30 -12.57 1.73
N MET A 240 2.38 -12.28 3.03
CA MET A 240 3.12 -11.15 3.56
C MET A 240 4.61 -11.27 3.23
N VAL A 241 5.19 -12.44 3.50
CA VAL A 241 6.61 -12.73 3.21
C VAL A 241 6.88 -12.60 1.72
N PHE A 242 5.99 -13.13 0.87
CA PHE A 242 6.12 -13.06 -0.57
C PHE A 242 6.04 -11.62 -1.11
N VAL A 243 5.05 -10.86 -0.67
CA VAL A 243 4.86 -9.45 -1.05
C VAL A 243 6.03 -8.59 -0.58
N MET A 244 6.51 -8.81 0.64
CA MET A 244 7.69 -8.11 1.17
C MET A 244 8.95 -8.42 0.38
N ALA A 245 9.15 -9.65 -0.05
CA ALA A 245 10.26 -10.00 -0.95
C ALA A 245 10.20 -9.19 -2.24
N LEU A 246 9.02 -9.06 -2.87
CA LEU A 246 8.83 -8.27 -4.08
C LEU A 246 9.07 -6.77 -3.86
N LEU A 247 8.58 -6.20 -2.76
CA LEU A 247 8.72 -4.77 -2.44
C LEU A 247 10.13 -4.37 -2.03
N SER A 248 10.89 -5.28 -1.41
CA SER A 248 12.22 -4.99 -0.86
C SER A 248 13.32 -4.94 -1.91
N HIS A 249 13.08 -5.48 -3.09
CA HIS A 249 14.09 -5.54 -4.17
C HIS A 249 13.83 -4.48 -5.24
N GLU A 250 14.90 -3.82 -5.68
CA GLU A 250 14.80 -2.80 -6.74
C GLU A 250 14.57 -3.40 -8.12
N ASN A 251 15.10 -4.60 -8.36
CA ASN A 251 14.97 -5.29 -9.63
C ASN A 251 13.71 -6.15 -9.64
N ALA A 252 12.81 -5.87 -10.57
CA ALA A 252 11.58 -6.61 -10.73
C ALA A 252 11.79 -7.97 -11.39
N ILE A 253 11.06 -8.97 -10.92
CA ILE A 253 10.79 -10.21 -11.65
C ILE A 253 9.39 -10.06 -12.28
N PRO A 254 9.23 -10.27 -13.60
CA PRO A 254 7.89 -10.24 -14.21
C PRO A 254 6.97 -11.24 -13.52
N LEU A 255 5.79 -10.79 -13.09
CA LEU A 255 4.83 -11.59 -12.33
C LEU A 255 3.98 -12.46 -13.26
N SER A 256 4.60 -13.31 -14.08
CA SER A 256 3.92 -14.45 -14.70
C SER A 256 3.66 -15.52 -13.65
N TYR A 257 2.68 -16.39 -13.87
CA TYR A 257 2.40 -17.48 -12.94
C TYR A 257 3.60 -18.38 -12.74
N ASP A 258 4.32 -18.73 -13.81
CA ASP A 258 5.53 -19.54 -13.74
C ASP A 258 6.61 -18.88 -12.88
N ASN A 259 6.89 -17.61 -13.11
CA ASN A 259 7.89 -16.88 -12.34
C ASN A 259 7.51 -16.75 -10.86
N VAL A 260 6.23 -16.62 -10.56
CA VAL A 260 5.73 -16.59 -9.18
C VAL A 260 5.94 -17.93 -8.49
N VAL A 261 5.64 -19.05 -9.17
CA VAL A 261 5.92 -20.40 -8.64
C VAL A 261 7.41 -20.59 -8.39
N PHE A 262 8.25 -20.21 -9.35
CA PHE A 262 9.71 -20.32 -9.20
C PHE A 262 10.24 -19.41 -8.09
N LEU A 263 9.72 -18.20 -7.97
CA LEU A 263 10.14 -17.30 -6.89
C LEU A 263 9.74 -17.84 -5.51
N ILE A 264 8.51 -18.33 -5.35
CA ILE A 264 8.07 -18.97 -4.12
C ILE A 264 8.97 -20.18 -3.81
N ASN A 265 9.28 -20.99 -4.82
CA ASN A 265 10.20 -22.11 -4.64
C ASN A 265 11.58 -21.67 -4.14
N ARG A 266 12.09 -20.54 -4.66
CA ARG A 266 13.42 -20.02 -4.28
C ARG A 266 13.47 -19.41 -2.88
N ILE A 267 12.37 -18.89 -2.37
CA ILE A 267 12.35 -18.21 -1.07
C ILE A 267 11.80 -19.10 0.06
N ASP A 268 11.06 -20.16 -0.25
CA ASP A 268 10.31 -20.93 0.75
C ASP A 268 10.40 -22.44 0.54
N ILE A 269 9.91 -23.00 -0.59
CA ILE A 269 9.70 -24.45 -0.77
C ILE A 269 11.01 -25.23 -0.96
N MET A 270 11.97 -24.67 -1.73
CA MET A 270 13.29 -25.26 -2.02
C MET A 270 13.25 -26.60 -2.76
N ASP A 271 12.22 -26.86 -3.57
CA ASP A 271 12.10 -28.10 -4.34
C ASP A 271 13.02 -28.12 -5.56
N GLU A 272 13.84 -29.15 -5.70
CA GLU A 272 14.82 -29.30 -6.79
C GLU A 272 14.16 -29.66 -8.15
N GLY A 273 12.95 -30.19 -8.15
CA GLY A 273 12.18 -30.46 -9.36
C GLY A 273 11.67 -29.17 -9.99
N LEU A 274 11.03 -28.31 -9.20
CA LEU A 274 10.63 -26.98 -9.65
C LEU A 274 11.83 -26.15 -10.14
N LYS A 275 12.97 -26.25 -9.45
CA LYS A 275 14.20 -25.56 -9.83
C LYS A 275 14.74 -25.98 -11.21
N LYS A 276 14.55 -27.24 -11.60
CA LYS A 276 14.94 -27.73 -12.93
C LYS A 276 14.05 -27.20 -14.05
N LEU A 277 12.83 -26.82 -13.74
CA LEU A 277 11.87 -26.24 -14.69
C LEU A 277 12.08 -24.75 -14.94
N GLU A 278 12.91 -24.08 -14.12
CA GLU A 278 13.17 -22.65 -14.27
C GLU A 278 13.71 -22.29 -15.65
N SER A 279 13.07 -21.32 -16.29
CA SER A 279 13.56 -20.78 -17.55
C SER A 279 14.88 -20.03 -17.37
N PRO A 280 15.77 -20.01 -18.38
CA PRO A 280 16.98 -19.18 -18.33
C PRO A 280 16.71 -17.69 -18.13
N ALA A 281 15.53 -17.21 -18.58
CA ALA A 281 15.09 -15.83 -18.39
C ALA A 281 14.78 -15.54 -16.92
N PHE A 282 14.07 -16.46 -16.22
CA PHE A 282 13.82 -16.36 -14.81
C PHE A 282 15.12 -16.41 -14.00
N GLN A 283 16.02 -17.37 -14.28
CA GLN A 283 17.30 -17.50 -13.57
C GLN A 283 18.11 -16.20 -13.62
N LYS A 284 18.20 -15.58 -14.80
CA LYS A 284 18.88 -14.29 -14.99
C LYS A 284 18.17 -13.14 -14.26
N ALA A 285 16.84 -13.14 -14.23
CA ALA A 285 16.05 -12.15 -13.49
C ALA A 285 16.24 -12.32 -11.97
N PHE A 286 16.22 -13.56 -11.48
CA PHE A 286 16.44 -13.89 -10.08
C PHE A 286 17.84 -13.53 -9.59
N GLU A 287 18.89 -13.76 -10.40
CA GLU A 287 20.26 -13.32 -10.07
C GLU A 287 20.36 -11.81 -9.88
N ARG A 288 19.62 -11.02 -10.65
CA ARG A 288 19.55 -9.56 -10.48
C ARG A 288 18.71 -9.18 -9.27
N PHE A 289 17.63 -9.90 -9.05
CA PHE A 289 16.75 -9.70 -7.91
C PHE A 289 17.48 -9.83 -6.56
N VAL A 290 18.35 -10.82 -6.39
CA VAL A 290 19.08 -11.08 -5.13
C VAL A 290 20.38 -10.28 -4.96
N ARG A 291 20.82 -9.51 -5.96
CA ARG A 291 22.09 -8.76 -5.92
C ARG A 291 22.00 -7.42 -5.19
N ASN A 292 20.84 -7.02 -4.69
CA ASN A 292 20.63 -5.73 -4.01
C ASN A 292 20.57 -5.87 -2.49
#